data_dfd9e5d3fa579f4681a52d554dbb6ba1
#
_entry.id   dfd9e5d3fa579f4681a52d554dbb6ba1
#
_cell.length_a   1.000
_cell.length_b   1.000
_cell.length_c   1.000
_cell.angle_alpha   90.00
_cell.angle_beta   90.00
_cell.angle_gamma   90.00
#
_symmetry.space_group_name_H-M   'P 1'
#
loop_
_entity.id
_entity.type
_entity.pdbx_description
1 polymer ?
#
loop_
_entity_poly.entity_id
_entity_poly.type
_entity_poly.pdbx_seq_one_letter_code
_entity_poly.pdbx_strand_id
1 'polypeptide(L)'
;LKDTATMDNAESRLAALGHTLPVLGKPLFAYVPFRRAGDVAYISGQVPRHADGSLTTGKVGDALTVEEAQKAAELCALHILSVAKAAAGSLEKVEFLKIFGMVNATPDFGQQPQVIDACSKLLFEALGERGRHARSAVGMGSLPSNVPVEIEAVIRILD
;
A
#
# COMPACT_ATOMS: atom_id res chain seq x y z
N LEU A 1 -35.24 1.96 18.78
CA LEU A 1 -34.44 1.68 17.59
C LEU A 1 -33.45 2.82 17.42
N LYS A 2 -32.20 2.60 17.91
CA LYS A 2 -31.12 3.55 17.67
C LYS A 2 -30.60 3.27 16.26
N ASP A 3 -30.81 4.22 15.35
CA ASP A 3 -30.09 4.31 14.10
C ASP A 3 -28.58 4.37 14.44
N THR A 4 -27.89 3.25 14.33
CA THR A 4 -26.47 3.23 14.22
C THR A 4 -26.13 3.68 12.81
N ALA A 5 -26.10 5.00 12.59
CA ALA A 5 -25.48 5.55 11.41
C ALA A 5 -24.06 4.99 11.35
N THR A 6 -23.82 4.11 10.40
CA THR A 6 -22.48 3.62 10.09
C THR A 6 -21.63 4.86 9.76
N MET A 7 -20.63 5.16 10.60
CA MET A 7 -19.76 6.31 10.38
C MET A 7 -19.05 6.12 9.04
N ASP A 8 -19.23 7.07 8.12
CA ASP A 8 -18.53 7.08 6.84
C ASP A 8 -17.08 7.54 7.08
N ASN A 9 -16.17 6.58 7.19
CA ASN A 9 -14.74 6.82 7.35
C ASN A 9 -13.92 5.83 6.50
N ALA A 10 -12.63 6.05 6.44
CA ALA A 10 -11.73 5.23 5.62
C ALA A 10 -11.83 3.73 5.95
N GLU A 11 -11.86 3.38 7.22
CA GLU A 11 -11.93 1.96 7.63
C GLU A 11 -13.28 1.33 7.28
N SER A 12 -14.39 2.07 7.39
CA SER A 12 -15.70 1.56 6.97
C SER A 12 -15.79 1.37 5.46
N ARG A 13 -15.17 2.25 4.69
CA ARG A 13 -15.09 2.09 3.22
C ARG A 13 -14.24 0.89 2.82
N LEU A 14 -13.11 0.67 3.49
CA LEU A 14 -12.28 -0.55 3.29
C LEU A 14 -13.07 -1.81 3.62
N ALA A 15 -13.78 -1.82 4.74
CA ALA A 15 -14.62 -2.96 5.14
C ALA A 15 -15.71 -3.27 4.11
N ALA A 16 -16.34 -2.23 3.55
CA ALA A 16 -17.35 -2.37 2.48
C ALA A 16 -16.77 -2.99 1.21
N LEU A 17 -15.47 -2.80 0.95
CA LEU A 17 -14.74 -3.41 -0.16
C LEU A 17 -14.21 -4.83 0.18
N GLY A 18 -14.47 -5.32 1.38
CA GLY A 18 -14.00 -6.62 1.84
C GLY A 18 -12.58 -6.64 2.40
N HIS A 19 -12.03 -5.47 2.73
CA HIS A 19 -10.67 -5.33 3.23
C HIS A 19 -10.62 -5.10 4.74
N THR A 20 -9.62 -5.69 5.37
CA THR A 20 -9.26 -5.46 6.77
C THR A 20 -7.80 -5.01 6.82
N LEU A 21 -7.52 -3.98 7.62
CA LEU A 21 -6.14 -3.53 7.80
C LEU A 21 -5.29 -4.62 8.46
N PRO A 22 -4.12 -4.95 7.87
CA PRO A 22 -3.23 -5.92 8.49
C PRO A 22 -2.66 -5.40 9.81
N VAL A 23 -2.36 -6.33 10.70
CA VAL A 23 -1.63 -6.04 11.94
C VAL A 23 -0.17 -5.75 11.58
N LEU A 24 0.38 -4.66 12.12
CA LEU A 24 1.78 -4.32 11.89
C LEU A 24 2.70 -5.29 12.62
N GLY A 25 3.62 -5.89 11.86
CA GLY A 25 4.73 -6.65 12.41
C GLY A 25 5.88 -5.74 12.86
N LYS A 26 6.83 -6.32 13.59
CA LYS A 26 8.10 -5.63 13.88
C LYS A 26 9.04 -5.77 12.68
N PRO A 27 9.81 -4.72 12.33
CA PRO A 27 10.86 -4.85 11.32
C PRO A 27 11.88 -5.91 11.73
N LEU A 28 12.34 -6.70 10.75
CA LEU A 28 13.34 -7.75 10.97
C LEU A 28 14.76 -7.19 11.03
N PHE A 29 14.99 -5.99 10.53
CA PHE A 29 16.29 -5.35 10.38
C PHE A 29 16.34 -4.00 11.09
N ALA A 30 17.48 -3.32 11.02
CA ALA A 30 17.73 -2.06 11.71
C ALA A 30 17.07 -0.85 11.01
N TYR A 31 15.73 -0.84 10.95
CA TYR A 31 14.95 0.28 10.45
C TYR A 31 13.58 0.32 11.14
N VAL A 32 12.80 1.36 10.89
CA VAL A 32 11.45 1.56 11.44
C VAL A 32 10.41 1.60 10.33
N PRO A 33 9.13 1.29 10.61
CA PRO A 33 8.09 1.28 9.57
C PRO A 33 7.81 2.67 8.99
N PHE A 34 8.01 3.71 9.76
CA PHE A 34 7.91 5.09 9.28
C PHE A 34 8.85 6.02 10.06
N ARG A 35 9.19 7.14 9.43
CA ARG A 35 9.94 8.23 10.06
C ARG A 35 9.21 9.54 9.83
N ARG A 36 8.90 10.25 10.90
CA ARG A 36 8.19 11.53 10.84
C ARG A 36 9.16 12.70 10.94
N ALA A 37 8.94 13.72 10.11
CA ALA A 37 9.62 15.01 10.16
C ALA A 37 8.58 16.12 9.99
N GLY A 38 8.26 16.83 11.09
CA GLY A 38 7.16 17.80 11.09
C GLY A 38 5.82 17.10 10.88
N ASP A 39 5.07 17.53 9.87
CA ASP A 39 3.80 16.94 9.45
C ASP A 39 3.95 15.87 8.36
N VAL A 40 5.16 15.62 7.87
CA VAL A 40 5.44 14.62 6.83
C VAL A 40 5.98 13.35 7.46
N ALA A 41 5.50 12.20 6.99
CA ALA A 41 6.04 10.91 7.36
C ALA A 41 6.42 10.10 6.13
N TYR A 42 7.59 9.46 6.21
CA TYR A 42 8.14 8.56 5.20
C TYR A 42 7.83 7.13 5.64
N ILE A 43 7.14 6.39 4.79
CA ILE A 43 6.74 5.00 5.06
C ILE A 43 7.70 4.07 4.32
N SER A 44 8.29 3.14 5.06
CA SER A 44 9.17 2.11 4.52
C SER A 44 8.47 1.23 3.50
N GLY A 45 9.22 0.66 2.57
CA GLY A 45 8.70 -0.25 1.54
C GLY A 45 7.89 -1.39 2.15
N GLN A 46 6.70 -1.61 1.60
CA GLN A 46 5.80 -2.68 2.01
C GLN A 46 5.72 -3.73 0.91
N VAL A 47 5.74 -4.99 1.32
CA VAL A 47 5.67 -6.16 0.45
C VAL A 47 4.32 -6.88 0.62
N PRO A 48 3.91 -7.71 -0.36
CA PRO A 48 2.60 -8.36 -0.32
C PRO A 48 2.58 -9.55 0.65
N ARG A 49 2.48 -9.26 1.93
CA ARG A 49 2.42 -10.24 3.01
C ARG A 49 0.97 -10.56 3.37
N HIS A 50 0.63 -11.82 3.31
CA HIS A 50 -0.67 -12.34 3.69
C HIS A 50 -0.82 -12.45 5.22
N ALA A 51 -2.06 -12.65 5.68
CA ALA A 51 -2.38 -12.75 7.12
C ALA A 51 -1.67 -13.93 7.81
N ASP A 52 -1.40 -15.02 7.07
CA ASP A 52 -0.65 -16.17 7.57
C ASP A 52 0.88 -15.96 7.60
N GLY A 53 1.35 -14.80 7.19
CA GLY A 53 2.77 -14.45 7.12
C GLY A 53 3.46 -14.81 5.81
N SER A 54 2.81 -15.56 4.91
CA SER A 54 3.36 -15.88 3.60
C SER A 54 3.41 -14.66 2.68
N LEU A 55 4.25 -14.73 1.65
CA LEU A 55 4.40 -13.69 0.64
C LEU A 55 3.86 -14.18 -0.71
N THR A 56 3.23 -13.30 -1.47
CA THR A 56 3.10 -13.51 -2.91
C THR A 56 4.49 -13.40 -3.53
N THR A 57 4.90 -14.37 -4.34
CA THR A 57 6.21 -14.40 -4.98
C THR A 57 6.09 -14.67 -6.47
N GLY A 58 7.06 -14.21 -7.23
CA GLY A 58 7.17 -14.43 -8.67
C GLY A 58 7.40 -13.15 -9.45
N LYS A 59 8.00 -13.31 -10.62
CA LYS A 59 8.28 -12.20 -11.55
C LYS A 59 7.08 -11.98 -12.47
N VAL A 60 6.66 -10.72 -12.60
CA VAL A 60 5.54 -10.31 -13.44
C VAL A 60 5.95 -10.38 -14.91
N GLY A 61 5.11 -10.98 -15.74
CA GLY A 61 5.41 -11.27 -17.14
C GLY A 61 6.01 -12.66 -17.37
N ASP A 62 6.31 -13.39 -16.31
CA ASP A 62 6.77 -14.78 -16.31
C ASP A 62 5.86 -15.62 -15.40
N ALA A 63 6.20 -15.77 -14.12
CA ALA A 63 5.42 -16.58 -13.18
C ALA A 63 4.06 -15.97 -12.82
N LEU A 64 3.93 -14.66 -12.87
CA LEU A 64 2.70 -13.93 -12.50
C LEU A 64 2.16 -13.10 -13.64
N THR A 65 0.82 -13.06 -13.70
CA THR A 65 0.06 -12.16 -14.59
C THR A 65 -0.05 -10.75 -14.01
N VAL A 66 -0.49 -9.78 -14.82
CA VAL A 66 -0.80 -8.42 -14.38
C VAL A 66 -1.85 -8.45 -13.28
N GLU A 67 -2.90 -9.25 -13.41
CA GLU A 67 -4.00 -9.36 -12.45
C GLU A 67 -3.53 -9.90 -11.09
N GLU A 68 -2.64 -10.89 -11.10
CA GLU A 68 -2.04 -11.43 -9.88
C GLU A 68 -1.13 -10.39 -9.20
N ALA A 69 -0.37 -9.64 -9.98
CA ALA A 69 0.46 -8.55 -9.48
C ALA A 69 -0.38 -7.38 -8.93
N GLN A 70 -1.53 -7.10 -9.52
CA GLN A 70 -2.49 -6.10 -9.01
C GLN A 70 -3.01 -6.48 -7.63
N LYS A 71 -3.32 -7.74 -7.38
CA LYS A 71 -3.71 -8.23 -6.05
C LYS A 71 -2.57 -8.05 -5.04
N ALA A 72 -1.34 -8.28 -5.46
CA ALA A 72 -0.17 -8.02 -4.63
C ALA A 72 -0.02 -6.53 -4.31
N ALA A 73 -0.26 -5.64 -5.28
CA ALA A 73 -0.23 -4.19 -5.07
C ALA A 73 -1.32 -3.71 -4.11
N GLU A 74 -2.53 -4.28 -4.17
CA GLU A 74 -3.59 -4.00 -3.18
C GLU A 74 -3.16 -4.40 -1.77
N LEU A 75 -2.53 -5.55 -1.62
CA LEU A 75 -2.05 -6.02 -0.32
C LEU A 75 -0.95 -5.10 0.23
N CYS A 76 -0.04 -4.64 -0.62
CA CYS A 76 0.94 -3.60 -0.25
C CYS A 76 0.25 -2.32 0.22
N ALA A 77 -0.81 -1.89 -0.48
CA ALA A 77 -1.58 -0.70 -0.11
C ALA A 77 -2.22 -0.83 1.28
N LEU A 78 -2.75 -2.00 1.62
CA LEU A 78 -3.31 -2.26 2.95
C LEU A 78 -2.24 -2.16 4.04
N HIS A 79 -1.04 -2.68 3.80
CA HIS A 79 0.09 -2.53 4.73
C HIS A 79 0.52 -1.06 4.86
N ILE A 80 0.57 -0.32 3.77
CA ILE A 80 0.86 1.12 3.79
C ILE A 80 -0.19 1.87 4.62
N LEU A 81 -1.48 1.56 4.45
CA LEU A 81 -2.56 2.17 5.25
C LEU A 81 -2.43 1.85 6.74
N SER A 82 -2.03 0.63 7.10
CA SER A 82 -1.77 0.27 8.49
C SER A 82 -0.63 1.09 9.09
N VAL A 83 0.46 1.27 8.36
CA VAL A 83 1.59 2.11 8.80
C VAL A 83 1.18 3.57 8.89
N ALA A 84 0.44 4.08 7.91
CA ALA A 84 -0.07 5.45 7.90
C ALA A 84 -0.97 5.73 9.11
N LYS A 85 -1.86 4.79 9.44
CA LYS A 85 -2.69 4.88 10.65
C LYS A 85 -1.85 4.93 11.92
N ALA A 86 -0.82 4.10 12.03
CA ALA A 86 0.09 4.11 13.18
C ALA A 86 0.84 5.44 13.29
N ALA A 87 1.27 6.01 12.18
CA ALA A 87 1.98 7.29 12.13
C ALA A 87 1.10 8.48 12.52
N ALA A 88 -0.15 8.50 12.08
CA ALA A 88 -1.08 9.63 12.26
C ALA A 88 -2.05 9.46 13.43
N GLY A 89 -2.22 8.25 13.95
CA GLY A 89 -3.21 7.90 14.96
C GLY A 89 -4.59 7.58 14.39
N SER A 90 -4.91 8.06 13.20
CA SER A 90 -6.17 7.80 12.49
C SER A 90 -5.96 7.98 10.98
N LEU A 91 -6.62 7.17 10.17
CA LEU A 91 -6.63 7.37 8.71
C LEU A 91 -7.32 8.66 8.29
N GLU A 92 -8.18 9.22 9.14
CA GLU A 92 -8.84 10.51 8.86
C GLU A 92 -7.86 11.70 8.91
N LYS A 93 -6.66 11.49 9.45
CA LYS A 93 -5.58 12.48 9.50
C LYS A 93 -4.49 12.25 8.44
N VAL A 94 -4.69 11.34 7.51
CA VAL A 94 -3.70 10.96 6.50
C VAL A 94 -4.03 11.58 5.16
N GLU A 95 -3.04 12.21 4.54
CA GLU A 95 -3.05 12.63 3.15
C GLU A 95 -1.83 12.03 2.45
N PHE A 96 -2.03 11.31 1.36
CA PHE A 96 -0.94 10.75 0.57
C PHE A 96 -0.33 11.80 -0.34
N LEU A 97 0.99 11.93 -0.30
CA LEU A 97 1.74 12.87 -1.13
C LEU A 97 2.43 12.17 -2.29
N LYS A 98 3.06 11.02 -2.03
CA LYS A 98 3.85 10.28 -3.02
C LYS A 98 3.74 8.79 -2.79
N ILE A 99 3.59 8.06 -3.88
CA ILE A 99 3.75 6.60 -3.95
C ILE A 99 4.90 6.30 -4.90
N PHE A 100 5.81 5.45 -4.47
CA PHE A 100 6.83 4.84 -5.33
C PHE A 100 6.57 3.35 -5.42
N GLY A 101 6.08 2.91 -6.58
CA GLY A 101 5.74 1.52 -6.86
C GLY A 101 6.83 0.83 -7.67
N MET A 102 7.30 -0.30 -7.18
CA MET A 102 8.37 -1.11 -7.79
C MET A 102 7.80 -2.46 -8.19
N VAL A 103 7.98 -2.84 -9.44
CA VAL A 103 7.47 -4.10 -9.99
C VAL A 103 8.66 -4.98 -10.41
N ASN A 104 8.77 -6.15 -9.81
CA ASN A 104 9.72 -7.19 -10.21
C ASN A 104 9.20 -7.81 -11.51
N ALA A 105 9.74 -7.39 -12.64
CA ALA A 105 9.21 -7.70 -13.95
C ALA A 105 10.29 -8.19 -14.93
N THR A 106 9.85 -8.91 -15.95
CA THR A 106 10.71 -9.27 -17.08
C THR A 106 11.21 -8.02 -17.81
N PRO A 107 12.37 -8.08 -18.50
CA PRO A 107 12.97 -6.89 -19.11
C PRO A 107 12.10 -6.18 -20.14
N ASP A 108 11.21 -6.89 -20.82
CA ASP A 108 10.30 -6.38 -21.84
C ASP A 108 8.92 -5.99 -21.31
N PHE A 109 8.66 -6.18 -20.01
CA PHE A 109 7.39 -5.82 -19.40
C PHE A 109 7.24 -4.28 -19.33
N GLY A 110 6.08 -3.77 -19.72
CA GLY A 110 5.83 -2.33 -19.79
C GLY A 110 4.54 -1.88 -19.09
N GLN A 111 3.88 -2.77 -18.32
CA GLN A 111 2.60 -2.48 -17.66
C GLN A 111 2.73 -2.20 -16.17
N GLN A 112 3.88 -1.66 -15.74
CA GLN A 112 4.10 -1.25 -14.35
C GLN A 112 3.02 -0.28 -13.84
N PRO A 113 2.61 0.75 -14.61
CA PRO A 113 1.52 1.63 -14.17
C PRO A 113 0.21 0.90 -13.90
N GLN A 114 -0.17 -0.07 -14.72
CA GLN A 114 -1.39 -0.85 -14.53
C GLN A 114 -1.33 -1.71 -13.26
N VAL A 115 -0.17 -2.27 -12.94
CA VAL A 115 0.02 -3.04 -11.70
C VAL A 115 -0.15 -2.14 -10.49
N ILE A 116 0.55 -1.03 -10.45
CA ILE A 116 0.55 -0.10 -9.28
C ILE A 116 -0.79 0.65 -9.16
N ASP A 117 -1.55 0.77 -10.26
CA ASP A 117 -2.85 1.43 -10.23
C ASP A 117 -3.84 0.78 -9.27
N ALA A 118 -3.71 -0.52 -9.03
CA ALA A 118 -4.51 -1.21 -8.01
C ALA A 118 -4.27 -0.64 -6.60
N CYS A 119 -3.02 -0.28 -6.27
CA CYS A 119 -2.71 0.44 -5.04
C CYS A 119 -3.32 1.85 -5.05
N SER A 120 -3.10 2.62 -6.10
CA SER A 120 -3.59 3.99 -6.21
C SER A 120 -5.12 4.08 -6.10
N LYS A 121 -5.84 3.17 -6.76
CA LYS A 121 -7.29 3.08 -6.67
C LYS A 121 -7.77 2.79 -5.25
N LEU A 122 -7.15 1.84 -4.56
CA LEU A 122 -7.52 1.49 -3.20
C LEU A 122 -7.33 2.68 -2.24
N LEU A 123 -6.24 3.41 -2.36
CA LEU A 123 -5.99 4.61 -1.57
C LEU A 123 -7.05 5.69 -1.82
N PHE A 124 -7.45 5.89 -3.08
CA PHE A 124 -8.51 6.83 -3.44
C PHE A 124 -9.88 6.37 -2.93
N GLU A 125 -10.20 5.10 -3.06
CA GLU A 125 -11.46 4.53 -2.56
C GLU A 125 -11.57 4.65 -1.03
N ALA A 126 -10.45 4.47 -0.32
CA ALA A 126 -10.43 4.57 1.14
C ALA A 126 -10.48 6.02 1.66
N LEU A 127 -9.76 6.94 1.03
CA LEU A 127 -9.49 8.28 1.57
C LEU A 127 -10.06 9.42 0.71
N GLY A 128 -10.64 9.12 -0.46
CA GLY A 128 -11.09 10.16 -1.39
C GLY A 128 -9.93 11.02 -1.89
N GLU A 129 -10.11 12.32 -1.96
CA GLU A 129 -9.08 13.24 -2.46
C GLU A 129 -7.76 13.19 -1.65
N ARG A 130 -7.83 12.87 -0.36
CA ARG A 130 -6.63 12.69 0.48
C ARG A 130 -5.82 11.46 0.08
N GLY A 131 -6.41 10.52 -0.65
CA GLY A 131 -5.71 9.37 -1.22
C GLY A 131 -5.02 9.65 -2.56
N ARG A 132 -5.29 10.76 -3.22
CA ARG A 132 -4.64 11.13 -4.47
C ARG A 132 -3.21 11.60 -4.21
N HIS A 133 -2.30 11.10 -5.00
CA HIS A 133 -0.85 11.26 -4.77
C HIS A 133 -0.11 11.41 -6.10
N ALA A 134 1.08 11.98 -6.04
CA ALA A 134 2.05 11.89 -7.12
C ALA A 134 2.66 10.48 -7.12
N ARG A 135 3.05 9.96 -8.28
CA ARG A 135 3.47 8.56 -8.40
C ARG A 135 4.60 8.35 -9.39
N SER A 136 5.48 7.42 -9.06
CA SER A 136 6.30 6.71 -10.04
C SER A 136 6.00 5.21 -9.93
N ALA A 137 5.89 4.54 -11.08
CA ALA A 137 5.71 3.09 -11.17
C ALA A 137 6.76 2.57 -12.14
N VAL A 138 7.71 1.79 -11.62
CA VAL A 138 8.92 1.39 -12.35
C VAL A 138 9.16 -0.11 -12.25
N GLY A 139 9.95 -0.64 -13.17
CA GLY A 139 10.40 -2.02 -13.15
C GLY A 139 11.71 -2.17 -12.39
N MET A 140 11.81 -3.28 -11.66
CA MET A 140 13.02 -3.72 -10.98
C MET A 140 13.47 -5.07 -11.53
N GLY A 141 14.78 -5.26 -11.66
CA GLY A 141 15.35 -6.54 -12.07
C GLY A 141 15.15 -7.66 -11.05
N SER A 142 15.01 -7.29 -9.77
CA SER A 142 14.65 -8.19 -8.67
C SER A 142 14.09 -7.38 -7.51
N LEU A 143 13.32 -8.05 -6.64
CA LEU A 143 12.85 -7.50 -5.37
C LEU A 143 13.14 -8.50 -4.24
N PRO A 144 13.21 -8.04 -2.98
CA PRO A 144 13.46 -8.91 -1.83
C PRO A 144 12.50 -10.10 -1.80
N SER A 145 12.99 -11.28 -1.46
CA SER A 145 12.22 -12.53 -1.38
C SER A 145 11.45 -12.87 -2.66
N ASN A 146 11.87 -12.33 -3.80
CA ASN A 146 11.22 -12.53 -5.09
C ASN A 146 9.74 -12.09 -5.11
N VAL A 147 9.36 -11.10 -4.30
CA VAL A 147 8.01 -10.54 -4.38
C VAL A 147 7.80 -9.82 -5.70
N PRO A 148 6.56 -9.79 -6.25
CA PRO A 148 6.27 -9.12 -7.52
C PRO A 148 6.21 -7.59 -7.40
N VAL A 149 5.89 -7.08 -6.22
CA VAL A 149 5.63 -5.66 -5.99
C VAL A 149 6.17 -5.28 -4.63
N GLU A 150 6.78 -4.09 -4.55
CA GLU A 150 7.09 -3.41 -3.31
C GLU A 150 6.73 -1.93 -3.47
N ILE A 151 6.10 -1.34 -2.47
CA ILE A 151 5.61 0.04 -2.55
C ILE A 151 6.00 0.80 -1.29
N GLU A 152 6.54 1.99 -1.46
CA GLU A 152 6.80 2.95 -0.37
C GLU A 152 5.96 4.20 -0.56
N ALA A 153 5.81 4.99 0.48
CA ALA A 153 4.94 6.15 0.47
C ALA A 153 5.50 7.32 1.28
N VAL A 154 5.07 8.52 0.92
CA VAL A 154 5.21 9.73 1.72
C VAL A 154 3.81 10.26 1.99
N ILE A 155 3.52 10.56 3.26
CA ILE A 155 2.23 11.09 3.70
C ILE A 155 2.42 12.42 4.43
N ARG A 156 1.35 13.22 4.44
CA ARG A 156 1.20 14.36 5.36
C ARG A 156 0.20 13.97 6.44
N ILE A 157 0.51 14.35 7.67
CA ILE A 157 -0.36 14.15 8.83
C ILE A 157 -1.09 15.46 9.10
N LEU A 158 -2.41 15.41 9.07
CA LEU A 158 -3.29 16.56 9.29
C LEU A 158 -3.58 16.73 10.78
N ASP A 159 -3.89 17.95 11.18
CA ASP A 159 -4.27 18.29 12.57
C ASP A 159 -5.66 17.73 12.95
#